data_2ae45e5150cdf0aa71b3d9d2bb7ece97
#
_entry.id   2ae45e5150cdf0aa71b3d9d2bb7ece97
#
_cell.length_a   1.000
_cell.length_b   1.000
_cell.length_c   1.000
_cell.angle_alpha   90.00
_cell.angle_beta   90.00
_cell.angle_gamma   90.00
#
_symmetry.space_group_name_H-M   'P 1'
#
loop_
_entity.id
_entity.type
_entity.pdbx_description
1 polymer ?
#
loop_
_entity_poly.entity_id
_entity_poly.type
_entity_poly.pdbx_seq_one_letter_code
_entity_poly.pdbx_strand_id
1 'polypeptide(L)'
;MTLEDALSYIHKVDWRGSVPGLSRIDTLLGMLGHPERAVKYIHITGTNGKGSTCAMLAAILRQAGYKTGLYTSPYIFRFNERMQINGTPISDDALCALVEELQPLADSMPDHPTEFELVTAMALTWFARERCDIVVCEVGMGGEFDATNVIPSPEAAVLTNIGLDHTAVLGDTVEQIAATKSGIIKPGCHAVLYPCAPSVREVVAARCRAAGAPLTVVDFGAIQSVSDSLDGQVFHFGAYRSLHLPLLGTHQLRNAAVALTAVDILRQRGWRISEDAVRRGLASVTWPGRFQVVRRRPTVILDGGHNPQCMESLAAAIREYLPGQPVTVLTGVLADKDFGQMYDALAPLAARFITVTSPNPRALDAGELAAFLRRYGKPVTACGSVADGVRQMLADTPKDGAAVCCGSLYLLGDVAQALEKL
;
A
#
# COMPACT_ATOMS: atom_id res chain seq x y z
N MET A 1 30.04 -0.60 -1.36
CA MET A 1 29.33 -1.26 -2.51
C MET A 1 28.55 -0.20 -3.27
N THR A 2 28.28 -0.38 -4.58
CA THR A 2 27.39 0.52 -5.33
C THR A 2 25.92 0.21 -5.05
N LEU A 3 25.01 1.14 -5.37
CA LEU A 3 23.56 0.90 -5.24
C LEU A 3 23.12 -0.27 -6.14
N GLU A 4 23.67 -0.38 -7.34
CA GLU A 4 23.38 -1.48 -8.27
C GLU A 4 23.77 -2.84 -7.68
N ASP A 5 24.98 -2.92 -7.07
CA ASP A 5 25.42 -4.14 -6.38
C ASP A 5 24.50 -4.49 -5.20
N ALA A 6 24.10 -3.49 -4.41
CA ALA A 6 23.21 -3.67 -3.26
C ALA A 6 21.85 -4.20 -3.70
N LEU A 7 21.22 -3.58 -4.69
CA LEU A 7 19.94 -4.03 -5.23
C LEU A 7 20.05 -5.39 -5.90
N SER A 8 21.15 -5.65 -6.63
CA SER A 8 21.42 -6.96 -7.24
C SER A 8 21.51 -8.06 -6.17
N TYR A 9 22.17 -7.81 -5.05
CA TYR A 9 22.20 -8.75 -3.94
C TYR A 9 20.81 -9.00 -3.35
N ILE A 10 20.06 -7.94 -3.06
CA ILE A 10 18.70 -8.06 -2.50
C ILE A 10 17.81 -8.90 -3.42
N HIS A 11 17.76 -8.58 -4.71
CA HIS A 11 16.89 -9.26 -5.67
C HIS A 11 17.35 -10.67 -6.05
N LYS A 12 18.64 -11.01 -5.84
CA LYS A 12 19.18 -12.36 -6.11
C LYS A 12 18.45 -13.45 -5.30
N VAL A 13 17.86 -13.13 -4.16
CA VAL A 13 17.14 -14.09 -3.30
C VAL A 13 15.65 -14.24 -3.64
N ASP A 14 15.13 -13.49 -4.61
CA ASP A 14 13.70 -13.51 -5.01
C ASP A 14 13.24 -14.88 -5.55
N TRP A 15 14.16 -15.73 -6.04
CA TRP A 15 13.85 -17.08 -6.52
C TRP A 15 13.19 -17.99 -5.48
N ARG A 16 13.32 -17.70 -4.18
CA ARG A 16 12.67 -18.46 -3.09
C ARG A 16 11.19 -18.10 -2.95
N GLY A 17 10.77 -16.96 -3.49
CA GLY A 17 9.42 -16.44 -3.32
C GLY A 17 9.06 -16.17 -1.85
N SER A 18 7.77 -16.17 -1.55
CA SER A 18 7.28 -15.99 -0.19
C SER A 18 7.26 -17.34 0.54
N VAL A 19 8.10 -17.50 1.55
CA VAL A 19 8.17 -18.69 2.41
C VAL A 19 7.68 -18.31 3.80
N PRO A 20 6.45 -18.70 4.20
CA PRO A 20 5.89 -18.37 5.52
C PRO A 20 6.77 -18.86 6.67
N GLY A 21 6.88 -18.05 7.73
CA GLY A 21 7.61 -18.38 8.95
C GLY A 21 8.45 -17.21 9.45
N LEU A 22 8.74 -17.19 10.75
CA LEU A 22 9.48 -16.09 11.39
C LEU A 22 10.90 -16.49 11.82
N SER A 23 11.25 -17.76 11.77
CA SER A 23 12.53 -18.27 12.31
C SER A 23 13.76 -17.67 11.63
N ARG A 24 13.74 -17.51 10.30
CA ARG A 24 14.87 -16.95 9.55
C ARG A 24 15.13 -15.48 9.92
N ILE A 25 14.08 -14.67 9.88
CA ILE A 25 14.22 -13.25 10.22
C ILE A 25 14.54 -13.06 11.72
N ASP A 26 13.96 -13.86 12.61
CA ASP A 26 14.28 -13.82 14.05
C ASP A 26 15.76 -14.19 14.31
N THR A 27 16.27 -15.19 13.60
CA THR A 27 17.70 -15.54 13.66
C THR A 27 18.58 -14.38 13.18
N LEU A 28 18.26 -13.76 12.03
CA LEU A 28 19.02 -12.63 11.50
C LEU A 28 18.98 -11.44 12.46
N LEU A 29 17.81 -11.10 13.01
CA LEU A 29 17.66 -10.01 13.99
C LEU A 29 18.39 -10.33 15.31
N GLY A 30 18.45 -11.60 15.70
CA GLY A 30 19.25 -12.05 16.85
C GLY A 30 20.75 -11.77 16.66
N MET A 31 21.29 -12.01 15.44
CA MET A 31 22.68 -11.65 15.10
C MET A 31 22.92 -10.16 15.14
N LEU A 32 21.89 -9.34 14.92
CA LEU A 32 21.93 -7.87 14.96
C LEU A 32 21.58 -7.28 16.34
N GLY A 33 21.40 -8.11 17.37
CA GLY A 33 21.08 -7.69 18.73
C GLY A 33 19.62 -7.25 18.93
N HIS A 34 18.69 -7.77 18.14
CA HIS A 34 17.24 -7.49 18.21
C HIS A 34 16.87 -6.01 18.12
N PRO A 35 17.26 -5.31 17.04
CA PRO A 35 16.97 -3.88 16.86
C PRO A 35 15.46 -3.58 16.84
N GLU A 36 14.62 -4.53 16.45
CA GLU A 36 13.16 -4.41 16.46
C GLU A 36 12.56 -4.10 17.84
N ARG A 37 13.29 -4.36 18.91
CA ARG A 37 12.83 -4.11 20.28
C ARG A 37 13.10 -2.68 20.77
N ALA A 38 13.86 -1.90 20.01
CA ALA A 38 14.28 -0.55 20.41
C ALA A 38 13.26 0.56 20.11
N VAL A 39 12.25 0.29 19.28
CA VAL A 39 11.27 1.27 18.82
C VAL A 39 9.83 0.83 19.08
N LYS A 40 8.88 1.77 19.00
CA LYS A 40 7.44 1.51 19.08
C LYS A 40 6.84 1.35 17.69
N TYR A 41 5.73 0.63 17.58
CA TYR A 41 5.12 0.33 16.26
C TYR A 41 3.63 0.56 16.24
N ILE A 42 3.14 0.99 15.07
CA ILE A 42 1.77 0.76 14.60
C ILE A 42 1.89 -0.28 13.49
N HIS A 43 1.24 -1.42 13.65
CA HIS A 43 1.33 -2.53 12.70
C HIS A 43 0.04 -2.62 11.89
N ILE A 44 0.15 -2.58 10.56
CA ILE A 44 -1.01 -2.40 9.68
C ILE A 44 -1.07 -3.53 8.67
N THR A 45 -2.18 -4.28 8.69
CA THR A 45 -2.52 -5.30 7.70
C THR A 45 -3.86 -5.02 7.03
N GLY A 46 -4.17 -5.78 6.01
CA GLY A 46 -5.42 -5.74 5.25
C GLY A 46 -5.22 -6.23 3.83
N THR A 47 -6.26 -6.33 3.05
CA THR A 47 -6.17 -6.59 1.62
C THR A 47 -5.87 -5.28 0.90
N ASN A 48 -6.71 -4.27 1.05
CA ASN A 48 -6.59 -2.96 0.45
C ASN A 48 -6.52 -1.85 1.51
N GLY A 49 -5.93 -0.69 1.16
CA GLY A 49 -5.88 0.50 2.04
C GLY A 49 -4.70 0.56 3.00
N LYS A 50 -3.88 -0.48 3.13
CA LYS A 50 -2.71 -0.52 4.02
C LYS A 50 -1.79 0.70 3.84
N GLY A 51 -1.18 0.84 2.68
CA GLY A 51 -0.20 1.89 2.40
C GLY A 51 -0.78 3.30 2.56
N SER A 52 -2.03 3.56 2.11
CA SER A 52 -2.69 4.86 2.32
C SER A 52 -2.89 5.17 3.81
N THR A 53 -3.33 4.19 4.60
CA THR A 53 -3.49 4.33 6.05
C THR A 53 -2.14 4.56 6.73
N CYS A 54 -1.08 3.83 6.31
CA CYS A 54 0.28 4.03 6.76
C CYS A 54 0.77 5.47 6.50
N ALA A 55 0.59 5.96 5.27
CA ALA A 55 1.00 7.30 4.88
C ALA A 55 0.30 8.39 5.71
N MET A 56 -1.02 8.26 5.93
CA MET A 56 -1.80 9.18 6.75
C MET A 56 -1.30 9.20 8.21
N LEU A 57 -1.10 8.03 8.82
CA LEU A 57 -0.59 7.90 10.18
C LEU A 57 0.82 8.47 10.32
N ALA A 58 1.72 8.14 9.40
CA ALA A 58 3.08 8.67 9.41
C ALA A 58 3.11 10.19 9.25
N ALA A 59 2.26 10.76 8.37
CA ALA A 59 2.15 12.21 8.21
C ALA A 59 1.64 12.90 9.49
N ILE A 60 0.63 12.33 10.16
CA ILE A 60 0.08 12.87 11.41
C ILE A 60 1.12 12.82 12.53
N LEU A 61 1.81 11.69 12.71
CA LEU A 61 2.81 11.51 13.75
C LEU A 61 4.01 12.44 13.55
N ARG A 62 4.48 12.61 12.30
CA ARG A 62 5.49 13.60 11.96
C ARG A 62 5.06 15.03 12.32
N GLN A 63 3.81 15.42 12.03
CA GLN A 63 3.29 16.73 12.39
C GLN A 63 3.08 16.89 13.90
N ALA A 64 2.94 15.80 14.64
CA ALA A 64 2.93 15.79 16.10
C ALA A 64 4.33 15.94 16.73
N GLY A 65 5.39 15.96 15.90
CA GLY A 65 6.78 16.16 16.34
C GLY A 65 7.55 14.88 16.62
N TYR A 66 7.00 13.70 16.31
CA TYR A 66 7.70 12.43 16.49
C TYR A 66 8.64 12.12 15.32
N LYS A 67 9.82 11.58 15.59
CA LYS A 67 10.69 10.98 14.56
C LYS A 67 10.05 9.68 14.12
N THR A 68 9.35 9.74 13.00
CA THR A 68 8.45 8.68 12.53
C THR A 68 9.08 7.89 11.40
N GLY A 69 9.27 6.58 11.62
CA GLY A 69 9.60 5.63 10.56
C GLY A 69 8.35 5.21 9.80
N LEU A 70 8.49 4.93 8.51
CA LEU A 70 7.46 4.36 7.65
C LEU A 70 8.08 3.20 6.85
N TYR A 71 7.51 2.01 7.01
CA TYR A 71 7.87 0.82 6.23
C TYR A 71 6.68 0.38 5.39
N THR A 72 6.86 0.31 4.06
CA THR A 72 5.79 0.00 3.11
C THR A 72 6.27 -0.89 1.96
N SER A 73 5.34 -1.61 1.33
CA SER A 73 5.62 -2.45 0.17
C SER A 73 4.40 -2.62 -0.75
N PRO A 74 4.61 -2.83 -2.07
CA PRO A 74 5.87 -2.61 -2.79
C PRO A 74 6.18 -1.12 -2.98
N TYR A 75 7.36 -0.80 -3.50
CA TYR A 75 7.69 0.55 -3.98
C TYR A 75 7.09 0.80 -5.38
N ILE A 76 6.99 2.08 -5.79
CA ILE A 76 6.46 2.47 -7.10
C ILE A 76 7.58 2.99 -8.01
N PHE A 77 8.41 3.91 -7.54
CA PHE A 77 9.46 4.55 -8.36
C PHE A 77 10.86 4.07 -8.00
N ARG A 78 11.19 4.04 -6.71
CA ARG A 78 12.51 3.68 -6.22
C ARG A 78 12.43 2.74 -5.02
N PHE A 79 13.32 1.76 -4.98
CA PHE A 79 13.42 0.80 -3.88
C PHE A 79 13.46 1.45 -2.50
N ASN A 80 14.16 2.59 -2.38
CA ASN A 80 14.32 3.37 -1.16
C ASN A 80 12.99 3.82 -0.52
N GLU A 81 11.90 3.93 -1.31
CA GLU A 81 10.57 4.31 -0.81
C GLU A 81 10.02 3.34 0.23
N ARG A 82 10.54 2.11 0.26
CA ARG A 82 10.12 1.09 1.23
C ARG A 82 10.45 1.47 2.67
N MET A 83 11.46 2.31 2.89
CA MET A 83 11.96 2.74 4.19
C MET A 83 12.10 4.26 4.22
N GLN A 84 11.30 4.93 5.04
CA GLN A 84 11.32 6.39 5.15
C GLN A 84 11.38 6.83 6.61
N ILE A 85 12.02 7.95 6.87
CA ILE A 85 11.96 8.66 8.17
C ILE A 85 11.49 10.07 7.91
N ASN A 86 10.43 10.48 8.60
CA ASN A 86 9.81 11.79 8.45
C ASN A 86 9.45 12.15 7.00
N GLY A 87 9.10 11.14 6.18
CA GLY A 87 8.74 11.30 4.77
C GLY A 87 9.94 11.39 3.82
N THR A 88 11.16 11.20 4.31
CA THR A 88 12.38 11.12 3.49
C THR A 88 12.79 9.66 3.34
N PRO A 89 12.87 9.12 2.11
CA PRO A 89 13.38 7.78 1.85
C PRO A 89 14.83 7.61 2.34
N ILE A 90 15.20 6.38 2.67
CA ILE A 90 16.59 6.04 3.00
C ILE A 90 17.52 6.47 1.85
N SER A 91 18.68 7.03 2.18
CA SER A 91 19.68 7.39 1.16
C SER A 91 20.34 6.14 0.54
N ASP A 92 20.86 6.30 -0.67
CA ASP A 92 21.58 5.22 -1.35
C ASP A 92 22.77 4.73 -0.52
N ASP A 93 23.52 5.66 0.09
CA ASP A 93 24.67 5.33 0.94
C ASP A 93 24.24 4.53 2.19
N ALA A 94 23.16 4.95 2.86
CA ALA A 94 22.67 4.23 4.04
C ALA A 94 22.11 2.84 3.68
N LEU A 95 21.46 2.71 2.52
CA LEU A 95 21.00 1.43 2.00
C LEU A 95 22.18 0.50 1.69
N CYS A 96 23.20 1.00 0.99
CA CYS A 96 24.42 0.23 0.69
C CYS A 96 25.13 -0.23 1.96
N ALA A 97 25.28 0.66 2.95
CA ALA A 97 25.89 0.32 4.23
C ALA A 97 25.13 -0.78 4.99
N LEU A 98 23.80 -0.76 4.95
CA LEU A 98 22.99 -1.84 5.53
C LEU A 98 23.20 -3.16 4.81
N VAL A 99 23.25 -3.16 3.48
CA VAL A 99 23.51 -4.39 2.71
C VAL A 99 24.91 -4.92 3.02
N GLU A 100 25.94 -4.09 3.03
CA GLU A 100 27.32 -4.48 3.36
C GLU A 100 27.43 -5.15 4.74
N GLU A 101 26.62 -4.72 5.69
CA GLU A 101 26.60 -5.28 7.03
C GLU A 101 25.76 -6.57 7.12
N LEU A 102 24.56 -6.59 6.55
CA LEU A 102 23.64 -7.72 6.69
C LEU A 102 24.00 -8.89 5.76
N GLN A 103 24.59 -8.63 4.61
CA GLN A 103 24.99 -9.66 3.64
C GLN A 103 25.82 -10.78 4.25
N PRO A 104 26.96 -10.54 4.92
CA PRO A 104 27.77 -11.63 5.49
C PRO A 104 27.02 -12.42 6.59
N LEU A 105 26.11 -11.78 7.32
CA LEU A 105 25.27 -12.44 8.31
C LEU A 105 24.25 -13.34 7.63
N ALA A 106 23.52 -12.84 6.65
CA ALA A 106 22.53 -13.59 5.88
C ALA A 106 23.18 -14.78 5.15
N ASP A 107 24.34 -14.56 4.49
CA ASP A 107 25.06 -15.59 3.75
C ASP A 107 25.62 -16.70 4.68
N SER A 108 25.84 -16.41 5.95
CA SER A 108 26.30 -17.40 6.96
C SER A 108 25.17 -18.30 7.48
N MET A 109 23.90 -17.92 7.23
CA MET A 109 22.75 -18.68 7.73
C MET A 109 22.53 -19.96 6.91
N PRO A 110 22.34 -21.13 7.56
CA PRO A 110 22.02 -22.38 6.85
C PRO A 110 20.73 -22.29 6.02
N ASP A 111 19.72 -21.58 6.53
CA ASP A 111 18.49 -21.23 5.82
C ASP A 111 18.49 -19.71 5.58
N HIS A 112 18.91 -19.33 4.38
CA HIS A 112 19.08 -17.92 3.98
C HIS A 112 17.72 -17.19 4.01
N PRO A 113 17.64 -15.96 4.54
CA PRO A 113 16.41 -15.17 4.53
C PRO A 113 15.91 -14.90 3.10
N THR A 114 14.62 -14.79 2.94
CA THR A 114 13.99 -14.33 1.69
C THR A 114 14.28 -12.85 1.46
N GLU A 115 14.06 -12.34 0.24
CA GLU A 115 14.19 -10.90 -0.06
C GLU A 115 13.40 -10.06 0.95
N PHE A 116 12.13 -10.40 1.18
CA PHE A 116 11.28 -9.61 2.06
C PHE A 116 11.74 -9.65 3.52
N GLU A 117 12.25 -10.78 4.01
CA GLU A 117 12.83 -10.92 5.34
C GLU A 117 14.11 -10.08 5.49
N LEU A 118 14.99 -10.12 4.49
CA LEU A 118 16.22 -9.33 4.46
C LEU A 118 15.91 -7.82 4.50
N VAL A 119 15.01 -7.36 3.62
CA VAL A 119 14.62 -5.95 3.56
C VAL A 119 13.91 -5.49 4.83
N THR A 120 13.10 -6.36 5.44
CA THR A 120 12.46 -6.07 6.73
C THR A 120 13.51 -5.93 7.83
N ALA A 121 14.49 -6.83 7.91
CA ALA A 121 15.58 -6.74 8.90
C ALA A 121 16.41 -5.46 8.72
N MET A 122 16.70 -5.07 7.46
CA MET A 122 17.37 -3.80 7.14
C MET A 122 16.57 -2.60 7.66
N ALA A 123 15.27 -2.57 7.39
CA ALA A 123 14.39 -1.49 7.82
C ALA A 123 14.35 -1.35 9.35
N LEU A 124 14.14 -2.46 10.07
CA LEU A 124 14.08 -2.48 11.53
C LEU A 124 15.41 -2.04 12.15
N THR A 125 16.53 -2.47 11.57
CA THR A 125 17.87 -2.05 11.98
C THR A 125 18.08 -0.54 11.77
N TRP A 126 17.69 -0.02 10.61
CA TRP A 126 17.83 1.41 10.31
C TRP A 126 16.97 2.27 11.22
N PHE A 127 15.70 1.95 11.43
CA PHE A 127 14.82 2.72 12.32
C PHE A 127 15.32 2.75 13.77
N ALA A 128 15.89 1.63 14.26
CA ALA A 128 16.47 1.56 15.60
C ALA A 128 17.72 2.46 15.72
N ARG A 129 18.63 2.41 14.74
CA ARG A 129 19.85 3.24 14.69
C ARG A 129 19.54 4.72 14.62
N GLU A 130 18.54 5.04 13.81
CA GLU A 130 18.05 6.41 13.67
C GLU A 130 17.22 6.87 14.88
N ARG A 131 16.99 6.00 15.87
CA ARG A 131 16.20 6.30 17.08
C ARG A 131 14.83 6.87 16.76
N CYS A 132 14.09 6.20 15.87
CA CYS A 132 12.71 6.56 15.63
C CYS A 132 11.88 6.41 16.91
N ASP A 133 11.00 7.37 17.19
CA ASP A 133 10.08 7.28 18.33
C ASP A 133 9.02 6.21 18.08
N ILE A 134 8.56 6.13 16.83
CA ILE A 134 7.53 5.19 16.39
C ILE A 134 7.71 4.86 14.91
N VAL A 135 7.40 3.61 14.54
CA VAL A 135 7.39 3.13 13.16
C VAL A 135 5.99 2.73 12.76
N VAL A 136 5.49 3.28 11.67
CA VAL A 136 4.29 2.81 10.99
C VAL A 136 4.70 1.72 10.02
N CYS A 137 4.33 0.47 10.33
CA CYS A 137 4.84 -0.73 9.67
C CYS A 137 3.72 -1.42 8.89
N GLU A 138 3.81 -1.44 7.57
CA GLU A 138 2.91 -2.17 6.68
C GLU A 138 3.32 -3.65 6.61
N VAL A 139 2.36 -4.55 6.80
CA VAL A 139 2.50 -5.99 6.52
C VAL A 139 2.61 -6.22 5.01
N GLY A 140 3.56 -7.03 4.59
CA GLY A 140 3.71 -7.40 3.18
C GLY A 140 2.54 -8.27 2.72
N MET A 141 2.31 -9.40 3.38
CA MET A 141 1.24 -10.34 3.04
C MET A 141 0.73 -11.06 4.28
N GLY A 142 -0.62 -11.16 4.41
CA GLY A 142 -1.23 -11.87 5.54
C GLY A 142 -1.06 -11.12 6.86
N GLY A 143 -0.30 -11.66 7.78
CA GLY A 143 -0.03 -11.08 9.10
C GLY A 143 0.75 -12.02 10.02
N GLU A 144 0.20 -13.17 10.38
CA GLU A 144 0.78 -14.08 11.38
C GLU A 144 2.21 -14.51 11.07
N PHE A 145 2.49 -14.86 9.82
CA PHE A 145 3.79 -15.35 9.36
C PHE A 145 4.54 -14.35 8.48
N ASP A 146 4.06 -13.09 8.41
CA ASP A 146 4.74 -12.04 7.70
C ASP A 146 6.01 -11.61 8.44
N ALA A 147 7.08 -11.34 7.70
CA ALA A 147 8.37 -10.97 8.28
C ALA A 147 8.27 -9.77 9.24
N THR A 148 7.34 -8.84 9.00
CA THR A 148 7.12 -7.70 9.89
C THR A 148 6.57 -8.11 11.27
N ASN A 149 6.01 -9.31 11.41
CA ASN A 149 5.40 -9.76 12.66
C ASN A 149 6.41 -10.21 13.75
N VAL A 150 7.71 -10.06 13.49
CA VAL A 150 8.77 -10.23 14.51
C VAL A 150 8.81 -9.06 15.51
N ILE A 151 8.22 -7.91 15.17
CA ILE A 151 8.19 -6.74 16.08
C ILE A 151 7.49 -7.08 17.40
N PRO A 152 7.81 -6.36 18.50
CA PRO A 152 7.08 -6.50 19.76
C PRO A 152 5.58 -6.16 19.63
N SER A 153 4.85 -6.24 20.74
CA SER A 153 3.45 -5.81 20.75
C SER A 153 3.31 -4.36 20.27
N PRO A 154 2.55 -4.10 19.20
CA PRO A 154 2.42 -2.75 18.68
C PRO A 154 1.52 -1.88 19.58
N GLU A 155 1.67 -0.56 19.49
CA GLU A 155 0.77 0.40 20.15
C GLU A 155 -0.66 0.25 19.60
N ALA A 156 -0.78 0.04 18.29
CA ALA A 156 -2.04 -0.31 17.64
C ALA A 156 -1.80 -1.36 16.54
N ALA A 157 -2.64 -2.38 16.50
CA ALA A 157 -2.75 -3.36 15.41
C ALA A 157 -3.94 -2.96 14.54
N VAL A 158 -3.68 -2.49 13.32
CA VAL A 158 -4.71 -1.94 12.42
C VAL A 158 -5.02 -2.91 11.32
N LEU A 159 -6.26 -3.36 11.24
CA LEU A 159 -6.77 -4.19 10.17
C LEU A 159 -7.62 -3.32 9.24
N THR A 160 -7.11 -3.02 8.06
CA THR A 160 -7.83 -2.29 7.01
C THR A 160 -8.81 -3.22 6.29
N ASN A 161 -9.31 -2.86 5.12
CA ASN A 161 -10.26 -3.70 4.39
C ASN A 161 -9.75 -5.14 4.22
N ILE A 162 -10.61 -6.13 4.50
CA ILE A 162 -10.34 -7.56 4.31
C ILE A 162 -11.22 -8.06 3.17
N GLY A 163 -10.62 -8.67 2.16
CA GLY A 163 -11.26 -9.25 0.99
C GLY A 163 -10.43 -10.39 0.42
N LEU A 164 -10.93 -11.03 -0.62
CA LEU A 164 -10.21 -12.10 -1.31
C LEU A 164 -9.02 -11.51 -2.08
N ASP A 165 -7.83 -11.94 -1.73
CA ASP A 165 -6.58 -11.72 -2.46
C ASP A 165 -5.54 -12.73 -1.95
N HIS A 166 -4.57 -13.10 -2.76
CA HIS A 166 -3.55 -14.08 -2.43
C HIS A 166 -4.12 -15.42 -1.90
N THR A 167 -5.25 -15.87 -2.47
CA THR A 167 -5.99 -17.04 -1.98
C THR A 167 -5.16 -18.30 -1.94
N ALA A 168 -4.24 -18.49 -2.89
CA ALA A 168 -3.31 -19.63 -2.90
C ALA A 168 -2.41 -19.74 -1.64
N VAL A 169 -2.25 -18.64 -0.87
CA VAL A 169 -1.38 -18.60 0.31
C VAL A 169 -2.18 -18.34 1.60
N LEU A 170 -3.17 -17.46 1.54
CA LEU A 170 -3.89 -16.98 2.73
C LEU A 170 -5.19 -17.74 3.01
N GLY A 171 -5.65 -18.58 2.06
CA GLY A 171 -6.89 -19.33 2.17
C GLY A 171 -7.99 -18.84 1.23
N ASP A 172 -8.98 -19.70 1.01
CA ASP A 172 -10.03 -19.53 -0.02
C ASP A 172 -11.24 -18.71 0.47
N THR A 173 -11.30 -18.40 1.75
CA THR A 173 -12.40 -17.63 2.35
C THR A 173 -11.91 -16.37 3.04
N VAL A 174 -12.78 -15.35 3.13
CA VAL A 174 -12.47 -14.10 3.82
C VAL A 174 -12.18 -14.31 5.32
N GLU A 175 -12.80 -15.32 5.93
CA GLU A 175 -12.58 -15.71 7.32
C GLU A 175 -11.15 -16.27 7.53
N GLN A 176 -10.67 -17.12 6.64
CA GLN A 176 -9.30 -17.65 6.68
C GLN A 176 -8.28 -16.53 6.51
N ILE A 177 -8.52 -15.64 5.54
CA ILE A 177 -7.69 -14.44 5.34
C ILE A 177 -7.70 -13.55 6.58
N ALA A 178 -8.87 -13.36 7.22
CA ALA A 178 -9.00 -12.59 8.45
C ALA A 178 -8.23 -13.24 9.61
N ALA A 179 -8.27 -14.56 9.74
CA ALA A 179 -7.53 -15.30 10.76
C ALA A 179 -6.02 -15.05 10.63
N THR A 180 -5.47 -15.23 9.43
CA THR A 180 -4.05 -14.98 9.15
C THR A 180 -3.66 -13.51 9.42
N LYS A 181 -4.49 -12.55 8.99
CA LYS A 181 -4.24 -11.12 9.23
C LYS A 181 -4.30 -10.77 10.72
N SER A 182 -5.21 -11.39 11.47
CA SER A 182 -5.36 -11.18 12.91
C SER A 182 -4.14 -11.59 13.72
N GLY A 183 -3.20 -12.35 13.15
CA GLY A 183 -1.94 -12.74 13.78
C GLY A 183 -1.05 -11.57 14.24
N ILE A 184 -1.27 -10.35 13.71
CA ILE A 184 -0.57 -9.14 14.19
C ILE A 184 -1.09 -8.63 15.55
N ILE A 185 -2.24 -9.13 16.03
CA ILE A 185 -2.83 -8.77 17.32
C ILE A 185 -2.09 -9.53 18.42
N LYS A 186 -1.40 -8.79 19.28
CA LYS A 186 -0.56 -9.30 20.35
C LYS A 186 -1.03 -8.81 21.73
N PRO A 187 -0.68 -9.49 22.83
CA PRO A 187 -0.98 -9.00 24.18
C PRO A 187 -0.45 -7.58 24.40
N GLY A 188 -1.29 -6.72 24.99
CA GLY A 188 -0.93 -5.31 25.27
C GLY A 188 -1.13 -4.33 24.12
N CYS A 189 -1.47 -4.77 22.89
CA CYS A 189 -1.86 -3.86 21.82
C CYS A 189 -3.36 -3.48 21.90
N HIS A 190 -3.78 -2.54 21.07
CA HIS A 190 -5.18 -2.23 20.81
C HIS A 190 -5.48 -2.49 19.33
N ALA A 191 -6.50 -3.28 19.03
CA ALA A 191 -6.88 -3.60 17.65
C ALA A 191 -7.88 -2.58 17.10
N VAL A 192 -7.62 -2.10 15.87
CA VAL A 192 -8.52 -1.26 15.06
C VAL A 192 -8.99 -2.07 13.87
N LEU A 193 -10.28 -2.17 13.66
CA LEU A 193 -10.86 -2.96 12.58
C LEU A 193 -11.71 -2.11 11.64
N TYR A 194 -11.41 -2.16 10.37
CA TYR A 194 -12.26 -1.70 9.29
C TYR A 194 -13.59 -2.46 9.33
N PRO A 195 -14.77 -1.85 9.19
CA PRO A 195 -16.06 -2.52 9.15
C PRO A 195 -16.11 -3.63 8.10
N CYS A 196 -16.56 -4.80 8.50
CA CYS A 196 -16.56 -6.00 7.68
C CYS A 196 -17.79 -6.87 8.00
N ALA A 197 -17.95 -7.98 7.28
CA ALA A 197 -19.00 -8.94 7.53
C ALA A 197 -18.96 -9.49 8.98
N PRO A 198 -20.12 -9.83 9.59
CA PRO A 198 -20.16 -10.33 10.98
C PRO A 198 -19.24 -11.54 11.22
N SER A 199 -19.15 -12.47 10.27
CA SER A 199 -18.27 -13.64 10.36
C SER A 199 -16.79 -13.25 10.46
N VAL A 200 -16.33 -12.32 9.64
CA VAL A 200 -14.97 -11.77 9.65
C VAL A 200 -14.68 -11.04 10.96
N ARG A 201 -15.65 -10.21 11.42
CA ARG A 201 -15.54 -9.50 12.69
C ARG A 201 -15.38 -10.46 13.87
N GLU A 202 -16.12 -11.58 13.88
CA GLU A 202 -16.05 -12.57 14.95
C GLU A 202 -14.67 -13.26 15.00
N VAL A 203 -14.05 -13.57 13.85
CA VAL A 203 -12.68 -14.09 13.78
C VAL A 203 -11.70 -13.13 14.45
N VAL A 204 -11.74 -11.85 14.09
CA VAL A 204 -10.88 -10.82 14.68
C VAL A 204 -11.15 -10.64 16.19
N ALA A 205 -12.43 -10.61 16.58
CA ALA A 205 -12.83 -10.48 17.97
C ALA A 205 -12.36 -11.67 18.83
N ALA A 206 -12.44 -12.88 18.30
CA ALA A 206 -11.91 -14.08 18.97
C ALA A 206 -10.41 -13.97 19.21
N ARG A 207 -9.62 -13.51 18.23
CA ARG A 207 -8.19 -13.27 18.39
C ARG A 207 -7.91 -12.18 19.43
N CYS A 208 -8.69 -11.08 19.43
CA CYS A 208 -8.58 -10.03 20.44
C CYS A 208 -8.83 -10.56 21.85
N ARG A 209 -9.87 -11.38 22.04
CA ARG A 209 -10.15 -12.03 23.34
C ARG A 209 -9.00 -12.92 23.78
N ALA A 210 -8.46 -13.73 22.87
CA ALA A 210 -7.33 -14.61 23.17
C ALA A 210 -6.05 -13.84 23.57
N ALA A 211 -5.82 -12.68 22.96
CA ALA A 211 -4.69 -11.80 23.26
C ALA A 211 -4.95 -10.84 24.43
N GLY A 212 -6.16 -10.76 24.98
CA GLY A 212 -6.53 -9.74 25.96
C GLY A 212 -6.44 -8.30 25.40
N ALA A 213 -6.58 -8.15 24.08
CA ALA A 213 -6.46 -6.87 23.38
C ALA A 213 -7.84 -6.23 23.16
N PRO A 214 -8.05 -4.94 23.51
CA PRO A 214 -9.27 -4.23 23.16
C PRO A 214 -9.45 -4.16 21.64
N LEU A 215 -10.71 -4.20 21.19
CA LEU A 215 -11.10 -4.06 19.79
C LEU A 215 -11.96 -2.83 19.58
N THR A 216 -11.56 -1.95 18.69
CA THR A 216 -12.38 -0.84 18.19
C THR A 216 -12.72 -1.08 16.71
N VAL A 217 -14.01 -1.18 16.39
CA VAL A 217 -14.48 -1.18 15.00
C VAL A 217 -14.76 0.26 14.60
N VAL A 218 -14.22 0.68 13.45
CA VAL A 218 -14.36 2.05 12.96
C VAL A 218 -15.82 2.33 12.59
N ASP A 219 -16.36 3.47 13.01
CA ASP A 219 -17.72 3.89 12.64
C ASP A 219 -17.68 4.73 11.35
N PHE A 220 -17.98 4.11 10.20
CA PHE A 220 -18.08 4.85 8.94
C PHE A 220 -19.34 5.72 8.83
N GLY A 221 -20.35 5.50 9.68
CA GLY A 221 -21.50 6.39 9.75
C GLY A 221 -21.15 7.79 10.27
N ALA A 222 -20.00 7.91 10.96
CA ALA A 222 -19.49 9.19 11.43
C ALA A 222 -18.77 10.02 10.35
N ILE A 223 -18.58 9.48 9.12
CA ILE A 223 -17.97 10.19 8.00
C ILE A 223 -19.04 11.06 7.32
N GLN A 224 -18.75 12.35 7.17
CA GLN A 224 -19.61 13.30 6.47
C GLN A 224 -18.76 14.04 5.43
N SER A 225 -18.97 13.78 4.15
CA SER A 225 -18.34 14.56 3.07
C SER A 225 -18.91 15.98 3.07
N VAL A 226 -18.04 16.97 2.91
CA VAL A 226 -18.40 18.38 2.84
C VAL A 226 -18.20 18.91 1.42
N SER A 227 -17.06 18.60 0.82
CA SER A 227 -16.75 18.95 -0.56
C SER A 227 -15.77 17.96 -1.14
N ASP A 228 -15.84 17.78 -2.46
CA ASP A 228 -15.03 16.83 -3.20
C ASP A 228 -14.67 17.42 -4.57
N SER A 229 -13.39 17.34 -4.94
CA SER A 229 -12.87 17.80 -6.23
C SER A 229 -11.58 17.08 -6.56
N LEU A 230 -11.07 17.24 -7.80
CA LEU A 230 -9.74 16.72 -8.17
C LEU A 230 -8.57 17.37 -7.41
N ASP A 231 -8.81 18.39 -6.58
CA ASP A 231 -7.80 19.04 -5.74
C ASP A 231 -7.78 18.50 -4.30
N GLY A 232 -8.75 17.65 -3.94
CA GLY A 232 -8.86 17.03 -2.62
C GLY A 232 -10.29 16.97 -2.13
N GLN A 233 -10.44 16.37 -0.96
CA GLN A 233 -11.69 16.15 -0.26
C GLN A 233 -11.70 16.92 1.07
N VAL A 234 -12.86 17.46 1.46
CA VAL A 234 -13.08 18.00 2.80
C VAL A 234 -14.18 17.19 3.48
N PHE A 235 -13.94 16.75 4.71
CA PHE A 235 -14.87 15.89 5.42
C PHE A 235 -14.87 16.14 6.94
N HIS A 236 -15.90 15.62 7.61
CA HIS A 236 -15.97 15.49 9.07
C HIS A 236 -15.87 14.02 9.46
N PHE A 237 -15.29 13.74 10.61
CA PHE A 237 -15.29 12.41 11.21
C PHE A 237 -15.34 12.49 12.73
N GLY A 238 -16.36 11.92 13.35
CA GLY A 238 -16.53 11.99 14.79
C GLY A 238 -16.50 13.43 15.32
N ALA A 239 -15.54 13.75 16.18
CA ALA A 239 -15.34 15.10 16.69
C ALA A 239 -14.56 16.02 15.73
N TYR A 240 -13.84 15.46 14.77
CA TYR A 240 -13.05 16.22 13.82
C TYR A 240 -13.94 16.95 12.79
N ARG A 241 -13.68 18.22 12.55
CA ARG A 241 -14.44 19.05 11.59
C ARG A 241 -13.54 19.58 10.50
N SER A 242 -14.05 19.63 9.26
CA SER A 242 -13.40 20.23 8.09
C SER A 242 -11.95 19.77 7.90
N LEU A 243 -11.74 18.45 7.92
CA LEU A 243 -10.45 17.85 7.61
C LEU A 243 -10.26 17.88 6.08
N HIS A 244 -9.09 18.31 5.65
CA HIS A 244 -8.69 18.26 4.24
C HIS A 244 -7.87 17.01 3.97
N LEU A 245 -8.18 16.28 2.88
CA LEU A 245 -7.48 15.09 2.43
C LEU A 245 -7.19 15.20 0.93
N PRO A 246 -5.92 15.28 0.50
CA PRO A 246 -5.55 15.33 -0.92
C PRO A 246 -5.77 14.01 -1.66
N LEU A 247 -5.85 12.88 -0.95
CA LEU A 247 -6.09 11.57 -1.56
C LEU A 247 -7.57 11.46 -1.94
N LEU A 248 -7.85 11.06 -3.18
CA LEU A 248 -9.19 11.09 -3.79
C LEU A 248 -9.93 9.77 -3.69
N GLY A 249 -11.27 9.87 -3.64
CA GLY A 249 -12.21 8.76 -3.62
C GLY A 249 -12.72 8.40 -2.22
N THR A 250 -13.98 7.98 -2.17
CA THR A 250 -14.67 7.62 -0.91
C THR A 250 -13.92 6.57 -0.08
N HIS A 251 -13.18 5.65 -0.74
CA HIS A 251 -12.35 4.66 -0.03
C HIS A 251 -11.21 5.31 0.76
N GLN A 252 -10.69 6.49 0.33
CA GLN A 252 -9.66 7.21 1.07
C GLN A 252 -10.23 7.91 2.32
N LEU A 253 -11.49 8.36 2.29
CA LEU A 253 -12.17 8.85 3.49
C LEU A 253 -12.33 7.72 4.53
N ARG A 254 -12.60 6.49 4.08
CA ARG A 254 -12.66 5.31 4.96
C ARG A 254 -11.27 4.98 5.54
N ASN A 255 -10.22 5.03 4.73
CA ASN A 255 -8.83 4.84 5.21
C ASN A 255 -8.45 5.94 6.21
N ALA A 256 -8.86 7.19 5.97
CA ALA A 256 -8.65 8.30 6.90
C ALA A 256 -9.40 8.09 8.24
N ALA A 257 -10.63 7.58 8.20
CA ALA A 257 -11.37 7.23 9.42
C ALA A 257 -10.66 6.13 10.23
N VAL A 258 -10.07 5.13 9.56
CA VAL A 258 -9.24 4.10 10.21
C VAL A 258 -8.00 4.75 10.87
N ALA A 259 -7.30 5.61 10.14
CA ALA A 259 -6.12 6.32 10.66
C ALA A 259 -6.49 7.22 11.86
N LEU A 260 -7.58 7.97 11.79
CA LEU A 260 -8.07 8.84 12.87
C LEU A 260 -8.47 8.03 14.12
N THR A 261 -9.14 6.89 13.93
CA THR A 261 -9.46 5.98 15.03
C THR A 261 -8.20 5.46 15.71
N ALA A 262 -7.17 5.09 14.92
CA ALA A 262 -5.87 4.69 15.48
C ALA A 262 -5.18 5.85 16.23
N VAL A 263 -5.28 7.08 15.73
CA VAL A 263 -4.77 8.29 16.44
C VAL A 263 -5.46 8.48 17.77
N ASP A 264 -6.78 8.32 17.85
CA ASP A 264 -7.52 8.45 19.10
C ASP A 264 -7.11 7.37 20.13
N ILE A 265 -6.83 6.16 19.67
CA ILE A 265 -6.28 5.09 20.51
C ILE A 265 -4.86 5.44 20.98
N LEU A 266 -4.00 5.96 20.12
CA LEU A 266 -2.66 6.39 20.52
C LEU A 266 -2.73 7.48 21.60
N ARG A 267 -3.65 8.46 21.50
CA ARG A 267 -3.89 9.47 22.53
C ARG A 267 -4.29 8.85 23.88
N GLN A 268 -5.19 7.87 23.86
CA GLN A 268 -5.59 7.13 25.07
C GLN A 268 -4.41 6.37 25.69
N ARG A 269 -3.43 5.98 24.89
CA ARG A 269 -2.18 5.34 25.34
C ARG A 269 -1.08 6.32 25.72
N GLY A 270 -1.38 7.64 25.76
CA GLY A 270 -0.48 8.69 26.23
C GLY A 270 0.33 9.40 25.15
N TRP A 271 0.16 9.07 23.86
CA TRP A 271 0.80 9.80 22.78
C TRP A 271 0.22 11.21 22.63
N ARG A 272 1.10 12.22 22.57
CA ARG A 272 0.70 13.62 22.46
C ARG A 272 0.52 14.01 21.01
N ILE A 273 -0.69 13.87 20.49
CA ILE A 273 -1.05 14.22 19.10
C ILE A 273 -2.13 15.30 19.16
N SER A 274 -1.80 16.55 18.83
CA SER A 274 -2.77 17.65 18.83
C SER A 274 -3.76 17.54 17.68
N GLU A 275 -4.89 18.22 17.77
CA GLU A 275 -5.82 18.30 16.62
C GLU A 275 -5.19 19.01 15.43
N ASP A 276 -4.36 20.01 15.66
CA ASP A 276 -3.61 20.71 14.64
C ASP A 276 -2.62 19.79 13.92
N ALA A 277 -1.94 18.90 14.64
CA ALA A 277 -1.08 17.88 14.02
C ALA A 277 -1.88 16.93 13.13
N VAL A 278 -3.09 16.52 13.53
CA VAL A 278 -3.99 15.71 12.72
C VAL A 278 -4.37 16.45 11.43
N ARG A 279 -4.80 17.71 11.53
CA ARG A 279 -5.19 18.53 10.37
C ARG A 279 -4.06 18.71 9.39
N ARG A 280 -2.88 19.14 9.87
CA ARG A 280 -1.71 19.34 9.02
C ARG A 280 -1.21 18.03 8.42
N GLY A 281 -1.22 16.94 9.20
CA GLY A 281 -0.81 15.62 8.74
C GLY A 281 -1.67 15.14 7.57
N LEU A 282 -2.99 15.14 7.73
CA LEU A 282 -3.91 14.74 6.66
C LEU A 282 -3.82 15.66 5.45
N ALA A 283 -3.74 16.99 5.65
CA ALA A 283 -3.66 17.95 4.55
C ALA A 283 -2.35 17.86 3.75
N SER A 284 -1.28 17.34 4.36
CA SER A 284 0.04 17.19 3.72
C SER A 284 0.36 15.79 3.21
N VAL A 285 -0.56 14.82 3.38
CA VAL A 285 -0.29 13.44 2.98
C VAL A 285 -0.17 13.33 1.46
N THR A 286 0.85 12.63 1.02
CA THR A 286 1.04 12.22 -0.38
C THR A 286 1.18 10.71 -0.42
N TRP A 287 0.51 10.07 -1.37
CA TRP A 287 0.65 8.64 -1.58
C TRP A 287 0.53 8.33 -3.07
N PRO A 288 1.64 8.22 -3.78
CA PRO A 288 1.64 8.02 -5.23
C PRO A 288 0.83 6.81 -5.67
N GLY A 289 0.28 6.89 -6.89
CA GLY A 289 -0.43 5.79 -7.52
C GLY A 289 -1.76 5.41 -6.85
N ARG A 290 -2.43 6.35 -6.18
CA ARG A 290 -3.78 6.17 -5.66
C ARG A 290 -4.68 7.28 -6.16
N PHE A 291 -5.33 7.07 -7.28
CA PHE A 291 -6.10 8.04 -8.05
C PHE A 291 -5.36 9.40 -8.16
N GLN A 292 -4.06 9.30 -8.46
CA GLN A 292 -3.17 10.44 -8.48
C GLN A 292 -3.30 11.21 -9.80
N VAL A 293 -3.74 12.46 -9.74
CA VAL A 293 -3.76 13.36 -10.90
C VAL A 293 -2.34 13.87 -11.17
N VAL A 294 -1.73 13.44 -12.28
CA VAL A 294 -0.35 13.83 -12.66
C VAL A 294 -0.31 14.86 -13.78
N ARG A 295 -1.42 15.03 -14.50
CA ARG A 295 -1.56 16.02 -15.57
C ARG A 295 -3.02 16.47 -15.64
N ARG A 296 -3.25 17.75 -16.02
CA ARG A 296 -4.60 18.34 -16.06
C ARG A 296 -5.19 18.48 -17.46
N ARG A 297 -4.36 18.48 -18.50
CA ARG A 297 -4.81 18.63 -19.91
C ARG A 297 -3.94 17.81 -20.85
N PRO A 298 -4.42 16.66 -21.36
CA PRO A 298 -5.59 15.93 -20.84
C PRO A 298 -5.41 15.58 -19.37
N THR A 299 -6.51 15.29 -18.65
CA THR A 299 -6.41 14.79 -17.29
C THR A 299 -5.80 13.39 -17.33
N VAL A 300 -4.65 13.18 -16.67
CA VAL A 300 -4.01 11.87 -16.57
C VAL A 300 -3.95 11.45 -15.09
N ILE A 301 -4.47 10.26 -14.82
CA ILE A 301 -4.57 9.69 -13.48
C ILE A 301 -3.75 8.41 -13.42
N LEU A 302 -2.93 8.27 -12.37
CA LEU A 302 -2.24 7.03 -12.03
C LEU A 302 -2.95 6.34 -10.87
N ASP A 303 -3.31 5.07 -11.04
CA ASP A 303 -3.91 4.24 -9.99
C ASP A 303 -3.35 2.82 -9.99
N GLY A 304 -2.86 2.37 -8.85
CA GLY A 304 -2.29 1.04 -8.66
C GLY A 304 -3.31 -0.06 -8.41
N GLY A 305 -4.57 0.13 -8.77
CA GLY A 305 -5.61 -0.90 -8.69
C GLY A 305 -5.20 -2.16 -9.47
N HIS A 306 -5.22 -3.31 -8.79
CA HIS A 306 -4.70 -4.58 -9.33
C HIS A 306 -5.47 -5.81 -8.85
N ASN A 307 -6.63 -5.61 -8.23
CA ASN A 307 -7.59 -6.65 -7.86
C ASN A 307 -9.03 -6.14 -8.06
N PRO A 308 -10.06 -7.01 -8.07
CA PRO A 308 -11.44 -6.61 -8.34
C PRO A 308 -11.95 -5.47 -7.46
N GLN A 309 -11.72 -5.53 -6.14
CA GLN A 309 -12.17 -4.47 -5.20
C GLN A 309 -11.50 -3.11 -5.46
N CYS A 310 -10.20 -3.12 -5.84
CA CYS A 310 -9.51 -1.90 -6.24
C CYS A 310 -10.10 -1.31 -7.52
N MET A 311 -10.42 -2.15 -8.50
CA MET A 311 -11.02 -1.69 -9.77
C MET A 311 -12.44 -1.17 -9.58
N GLU A 312 -13.22 -1.75 -8.68
CA GLU A 312 -14.52 -1.19 -8.28
C GLU A 312 -14.37 0.20 -7.66
N SER A 313 -13.38 0.35 -6.77
CA SER A 313 -13.07 1.64 -6.14
C SER A 313 -12.60 2.68 -7.17
N LEU A 314 -11.74 2.27 -8.12
CA LEU A 314 -11.29 3.11 -9.23
C LEU A 314 -12.47 3.51 -10.12
N ALA A 315 -13.33 2.57 -10.49
CA ALA A 315 -14.53 2.85 -11.29
C ALA A 315 -15.49 3.81 -10.59
N ALA A 316 -15.65 3.67 -9.26
CA ALA A 316 -16.44 4.61 -8.47
C ALA A 316 -15.83 6.02 -8.49
N ALA A 317 -14.51 6.15 -8.29
CA ALA A 317 -13.81 7.41 -8.34
C ALA A 317 -13.87 8.06 -9.76
N ILE A 318 -13.77 7.27 -10.83
CA ILE A 318 -13.95 7.80 -12.21
C ILE A 318 -15.35 8.38 -12.38
N ARG A 319 -16.39 7.70 -11.90
CA ARG A 319 -17.78 8.24 -11.98
C ARG A 319 -17.96 9.53 -11.17
N GLU A 320 -17.31 9.60 -10.03
CA GLU A 320 -17.38 10.76 -9.11
C GLU A 320 -16.65 11.97 -9.65
N TYR A 321 -15.38 11.80 -10.08
CA TYR A 321 -14.50 12.92 -10.48
C TYR A 321 -14.49 13.24 -11.96
N LEU A 322 -14.95 12.32 -12.82
CA LEU A 322 -14.99 12.46 -14.28
C LEU A 322 -16.40 12.14 -14.82
N PRO A 323 -17.45 12.77 -14.29
CA PRO A 323 -18.85 12.40 -14.60
C PRO A 323 -19.15 12.54 -16.10
N GLY A 324 -19.63 11.45 -16.70
CA GLY A 324 -20.02 11.42 -18.12
C GLY A 324 -18.85 11.46 -19.11
N GLN A 325 -17.59 11.48 -18.64
CA GLN A 325 -16.42 11.47 -19.51
C GLN A 325 -15.94 10.02 -19.72
N PRO A 326 -16.00 9.47 -20.95
CA PRO A 326 -15.34 8.22 -21.26
C PRO A 326 -13.82 8.39 -21.18
N VAL A 327 -13.11 7.45 -20.54
CA VAL A 327 -11.68 7.56 -20.30
C VAL A 327 -10.86 6.67 -21.25
N THR A 328 -9.69 7.13 -21.67
CA THR A 328 -8.66 6.27 -22.29
C THR A 328 -7.98 5.49 -21.17
N VAL A 329 -7.98 4.16 -21.24
CA VAL A 329 -7.39 3.31 -20.23
C VAL A 329 -6.09 2.73 -20.73
N LEU A 330 -4.94 3.10 -20.11
CA LEU A 330 -3.65 2.44 -20.29
C LEU A 330 -3.49 1.40 -19.19
N THR A 331 -3.24 0.15 -19.55
CA THR A 331 -3.26 -0.93 -18.58
C THR A 331 -2.31 -2.06 -18.89
N GLY A 332 -1.78 -2.69 -17.82
CA GLY A 332 -1.02 -3.93 -17.83
C GLY A 332 -1.22 -4.64 -16.51
N VAL A 333 -1.42 -5.94 -16.52
CA VAL A 333 -1.75 -6.75 -15.33
C VAL A 333 -0.77 -7.89 -15.14
N LEU A 334 -0.76 -8.47 -13.94
CA LEU A 334 -0.08 -9.73 -13.69
C LEU A 334 -1.00 -10.90 -14.07
N ALA A 335 -0.43 -11.96 -14.61
CA ALA A 335 -1.17 -13.11 -15.13
C ALA A 335 -1.92 -13.91 -14.04
N ASP A 336 -1.47 -13.81 -12.78
CA ASP A 336 -2.04 -14.49 -11.62
C ASP A 336 -3.25 -13.75 -11.00
N LYS A 337 -3.66 -12.60 -11.57
CA LYS A 337 -4.80 -11.82 -11.06
C LYS A 337 -6.12 -12.16 -11.79
N ASP A 338 -7.22 -11.98 -11.09
CA ASP A 338 -8.56 -12.09 -11.69
C ASP A 338 -8.88 -10.84 -12.52
N PHE A 339 -8.18 -10.72 -13.66
CA PHE A 339 -8.36 -9.58 -14.55
C PHE A 339 -9.74 -9.59 -15.23
N GLY A 340 -10.46 -10.70 -15.25
CA GLY A 340 -11.85 -10.75 -15.75
C GLY A 340 -12.74 -9.82 -14.94
N GLN A 341 -12.84 -10.06 -13.63
CA GLN A 341 -13.66 -9.22 -12.74
C GLN A 341 -13.13 -7.78 -12.66
N MET A 342 -11.81 -7.59 -12.74
CA MET A 342 -11.21 -6.25 -12.75
C MET A 342 -11.76 -5.39 -13.89
N TYR A 343 -11.80 -5.91 -15.11
CA TYR A 343 -12.24 -5.13 -16.28
C TYR A 343 -13.76 -5.09 -16.43
N ASP A 344 -14.53 -6.01 -15.86
CA ASP A 344 -15.98 -5.91 -15.81
C ASP A 344 -16.44 -4.60 -15.14
N ALA A 345 -15.72 -4.16 -14.09
CA ALA A 345 -16.00 -2.90 -13.40
C ALA A 345 -15.61 -1.65 -14.22
N LEU A 346 -14.51 -1.73 -14.99
CA LEU A 346 -13.89 -0.58 -15.64
C LEU A 346 -14.36 -0.39 -17.10
N ALA A 347 -14.64 -1.46 -17.83
CA ALA A 347 -14.98 -1.42 -19.25
C ALA A 347 -16.18 -0.53 -19.60
N PRO A 348 -17.24 -0.42 -18.77
CA PRO A 348 -18.34 0.51 -19.04
C PRO A 348 -17.92 1.97 -19.12
N LEU A 349 -16.82 2.36 -18.45
CA LEU A 349 -16.31 3.72 -18.36
C LEU A 349 -15.23 4.00 -19.43
N ALA A 350 -14.66 2.95 -20.01
CA ALA A 350 -13.60 3.10 -21.00
C ALA A 350 -14.12 3.53 -22.36
N ALA A 351 -13.49 4.54 -22.97
CA ALA A 351 -13.63 4.87 -24.39
C ALA A 351 -12.83 3.87 -25.24
N ARG A 352 -11.63 3.52 -24.77
CA ARG A 352 -10.71 2.56 -25.38
C ARG A 352 -9.72 2.01 -24.37
N PHE A 353 -9.04 0.93 -24.74
CA PHE A 353 -7.95 0.35 -24.00
C PHE A 353 -6.65 0.42 -24.78
N ILE A 354 -5.56 0.69 -24.07
CA ILE A 354 -4.19 0.55 -24.55
C ILE A 354 -3.50 -0.41 -23.59
N THR A 355 -2.99 -1.51 -24.12
CA THR A 355 -2.38 -2.55 -23.30
C THR A 355 -0.86 -2.52 -23.45
N VAL A 356 -0.17 -2.74 -22.35
CA VAL A 356 1.28 -2.85 -22.26
C VAL A 356 1.65 -4.03 -21.35
N THR A 357 2.82 -4.63 -21.57
CA THR A 357 3.38 -5.61 -20.65
C THR A 357 4.04 -4.87 -19.47
N SER A 358 3.56 -5.11 -18.24
CA SER A 358 4.15 -4.53 -17.03
C SER A 358 5.59 -5.01 -16.83
N PRO A 359 6.52 -4.21 -16.29
CA PRO A 359 7.91 -4.61 -16.05
C PRO A 359 8.02 -5.56 -14.85
N ASN A 360 7.45 -6.73 -14.96
CA ASN A 360 7.44 -7.76 -13.92
C ASN A 360 7.43 -9.15 -14.60
N PRO A 361 8.21 -10.14 -14.14
CA PRO A 361 8.28 -11.46 -14.76
C PRO A 361 6.94 -12.23 -14.75
N ARG A 362 6.00 -11.84 -13.89
CA ARG A 362 4.63 -12.43 -13.86
C ARG A 362 3.62 -11.66 -14.71
N ALA A 363 4.06 -10.68 -15.51
CA ALA A 363 3.16 -9.86 -16.30
C ALA A 363 2.45 -10.69 -17.38
N LEU A 364 1.17 -10.41 -17.60
CA LEU A 364 0.45 -10.86 -18.78
C LEU A 364 0.93 -10.10 -20.01
N ASP A 365 1.13 -10.79 -21.13
CA ASP A 365 1.52 -10.17 -22.39
C ASP A 365 0.49 -9.14 -22.88
N ALA A 366 0.97 -8.03 -23.42
CA ALA A 366 0.11 -6.95 -23.91
C ALA A 366 -0.87 -7.40 -25.00
N GLY A 367 -0.45 -8.30 -25.89
CA GLY A 367 -1.28 -8.86 -26.96
C GLY A 367 -2.35 -9.80 -26.43
N GLU A 368 -2.02 -10.63 -25.43
CA GLU A 368 -2.98 -11.50 -24.76
C GLU A 368 -4.04 -10.69 -24.01
N LEU A 369 -3.62 -9.68 -23.25
CA LEU A 369 -4.54 -8.78 -22.58
C LEU A 369 -5.43 -8.03 -23.57
N ALA A 370 -4.88 -7.56 -24.71
CA ALA A 370 -5.65 -6.92 -25.76
C ALA A 370 -6.71 -7.86 -26.37
N ALA A 371 -6.32 -9.12 -26.64
CA ALA A 371 -7.24 -10.13 -27.14
C ALA A 371 -8.42 -10.35 -26.18
N PHE A 372 -8.13 -10.43 -24.88
CA PHE A 372 -9.17 -10.54 -23.86
C PHE A 372 -10.09 -9.31 -23.82
N LEU A 373 -9.55 -8.09 -23.84
CA LEU A 373 -10.32 -6.85 -23.68
C LEU A 373 -11.24 -6.54 -24.86
N ARG A 374 -10.96 -7.09 -26.06
CA ARG A 374 -11.86 -6.94 -27.23
C ARG A 374 -13.27 -7.46 -26.97
N ARG A 375 -13.46 -8.35 -26.01
CA ARG A 375 -14.78 -8.87 -25.59
C ARG A 375 -15.76 -7.79 -25.15
N TYR A 376 -15.24 -6.63 -24.68
CA TYR A 376 -16.06 -5.50 -24.25
C TYR A 376 -16.53 -4.59 -25.40
N GLY A 377 -16.19 -4.92 -26.65
CA GLY A 377 -16.63 -4.13 -27.82
C GLY A 377 -16.01 -2.73 -27.91
N LYS A 378 -14.90 -2.49 -27.22
CA LYS A 378 -14.16 -1.23 -27.24
C LYS A 378 -12.94 -1.32 -28.15
N PRO A 379 -12.46 -0.20 -28.73
CA PRO A 379 -11.15 -0.19 -29.41
C PRO A 379 -10.04 -0.58 -28.44
N VAL A 380 -9.14 -1.48 -28.89
CA VAL A 380 -8.01 -1.96 -28.09
C VAL A 380 -6.74 -1.94 -28.93
N THR A 381 -5.70 -1.29 -28.42
CA THR A 381 -4.38 -1.20 -29.02
C THR A 381 -3.35 -1.85 -28.11
N ALA A 382 -2.60 -2.85 -28.57
CA ALA A 382 -1.45 -3.39 -27.87
C ALA A 382 -0.18 -2.63 -28.27
N CYS A 383 0.62 -2.20 -27.31
CA CYS A 383 1.88 -1.49 -27.54
C CYS A 383 3.07 -2.33 -27.08
N GLY A 384 4.19 -2.22 -27.80
CA GLY A 384 5.40 -3.00 -27.55
C GLY A 384 6.21 -2.54 -26.34
N SER A 385 5.97 -1.32 -25.86
CA SER A 385 6.60 -0.77 -24.66
C SER A 385 5.64 0.12 -23.87
N VAL A 386 5.95 0.35 -22.59
CA VAL A 386 5.19 1.30 -21.76
C VAL A 386 5.28 2.72 -22.33
N ALA A 387 6.45 3.13 -22.82
CA ALA A 387 6.64 4.45 -23.42
C ALA A 387 5.80 4.64 -24.71
N ASP A 388 5.67 3.62 -25.55
CA ASP A 388 4.78 3.65 -26.73
C ASP A 388 3.31 3.73 -26.29
N GLY A 389 2.93 2.98 -25.26
CA GLY A 389 1.59 3.01 -24.68
C GLY A 389 1.22 4.41 -24.15
N VAL A 390 2.14 5.07 -23.47
CA VAL A 390 1.93 6.44 -22.97
C VAL A 390 1.80 7.44 -24.13
N ARG A 391 2.65 7.37 -25.17
CA ARG A 391 2.52 8.20 -26.36
C ARG A 391 1.17 7.99 -27.06
N GLN A 392 0.77 6.75 -27.25
CA GLN A 392 -0.52 6.40 -27.86
C GLN A 392 -1.68 6.91 -27.01
N MET A 393 -1.61 6.73 -25.69
CA MET A 393 -2.63 7.22 -24.74
C MET A 393 -2.81 8.74 -24.87
N LEU A 394 -1.72 9.50 -24.89
CA LEU A 394 -1.80 10.96 -25.02
C LEU A 394 -2.32 11.39 -26.39
N ALA A 395 -1.94 10.68 -27.47
CA ALA A 395 -2.42 10.96 -28.82
C ALA A 395 -3.92 10.67 -28.97
N ASP A 396 -4.41 9.62 -28.34
CA ASP A 396 -5.81 9.18 -28.44
C ASP A 396 -6.75 9.88 -27.45
N THR A 397 -6.19 10.58 -26.44
CA THR A 397 -7.01 11.29 -25.45
C THR A 397 -7.20 12.75 -25.88
N PRO A 398 -8.45 13.23 -26.07
CA PRO A 398 -8.71 14.63 -26.36
C PRO A 398 -8.12 15.57 -25.28
N LYS A 399 -7.77 16.80 -25.66
CA LYS A 399 -7.15 17.76 -24.71
C LYS A 399 -7.99 18.01 -23.44
N ASP A 400 -9.31 18.00 -23.58
CA ASP A 400 -10.25 18.15 -22.46
C ASP A 400 -10.80 16.80 -21.98
N GLY A 401 -10.21 15.68 -22.42
CA GLY A 401 -10.54 14.32 -22.02
C GLY A 401 -9.71 13.86 -20.84
N ALA A 402 -9.91 12.59 -20.48
CA ALA A 402 -9.22 11.94 -19.39
C ALA A 402 -8.61 10.58 -19.79
N ALA A 403 -7.48 10.27 -19.18
CA ALA A 403 -6.82 8.98 -19.26
C ALA A 403 -6.54 8.44 -17.87
N VAL A 404 -6.62 7.11 -17.71
CA VAL A 404 -6.33 6.40 -16.47
C VAL A 404 -5.32 5.29 -16.74
N CYS A 405 -4.21 5.31 -16.01
CA CYS A 405 -3.20 4.26 -16.04
C CYS A 405 -3.39 3.36 -14.83
N CYS A 406 -3.65 2.06 -15.04
CA CYS A 406 -3.97 1.12 -13.94
C CYS A 406 -3.61 -0.33 -14.28
N GLY A 407 -3.93 -1.25 -13.37
CA GLY A 407 -3.78 -2.70 -13.54
C GLY A 407 -2.62 -3.31 -12.76
N SER A 408 -1.57 -2.54 -12.49
CA SER A 408 -0.43 -2.99 -11.70
C SER A 408 0.31 -1.81 -11.09
N LEU A 409 0.74 -1.94 -9.82
CA LEU A 409 1.64 -0.96 -9.19
C LEU A 409 3.00 -0.89 -9.91
N TYR A 410 3.49 -2.02 -10.40
CA TYR A 410 4.79 -2.10 -11.10
C TYR A 410 4.80 -1.32 -12.42
N LEU A 411 3.63 -1.06 -13.02
CA LEU A 411 3.50 -0.29 -14.25
C LEU A 411 3.70 1.22 -14.03
N LEU A 412 3.31 1.72 -12.85
CA LEU A 412 3.15 3.16 -12.63
C LEU A 412 4.47 3.93 -12.67
N GLY A 413 5.57 3.31 -12.24
CA GLY A 413 6.90 3.92 -12.30
C GLY A 413 7.32 4.25 -13.72
N ASP A 414 7.21 3.28 -14.63
CA ASP A 414 7.55 3.46 -16.04
C ASP A 414 6.62 4.44 -16.76
N VAL A 415 5.33 4.41 -16.41
CA VAL A 415 4.36 5.38 -16.95
C VAL A 415 4.72 6.79 -16.52
N ALA A 416 5.03 7.02 -15.25
CA ALA A 416 5.42 8.34 -14.75
C ALA A 416 6.71 8.83 -15.42
N GLN A 417 7.73 7.97 -15.53
CA GLN A 417 8.98 8.31 -16.21
C GLN A 417 8.75 8.63 -17.71
N ALA A 418 7.83 7.91 -18.38
CA ALA A 418 7.50 8.17 -19.77
C ALA A 418 6.76 9.52 -19.93
N LEU A 419 5.88 9.87 -18.98
CA LEU A 419 5.17 11.15 -18.96
C LEU A 419 6.10 12.36 -18.74
N GLU A 420 7.13 12.21 -17.91
CA GLU A 420 8.13 13.26 -17.65
C GLU A 420 8.98 13.61 -18.89
N LYS A 421 9.12 12.67 -19.82
CA LYS A 421 9.91 12.83 -21.05
C LYS A 421 9.11 13.43 -22.21
N LEU A 422 7.78 13.64 -22.03
CA LEU A 422 6.82 14.14 -23.03
C LEU A 422 6.23 15.50 -22.63
#